data_238394bca2f61d567a8d13de1d053ec5
#
_entry.id   238394bca2f61d567a8d13de1d053ec5
#
_cell.length_a   1.000
_cell.length_b   1.000
_cell.length_c   1.000
_cell.angle_alpha   90.00
_cell.angle_beta   90.00
_cell.angle_gamma   90.00
#
_symmetry.space_group_name_H-M   'P 1'
#
loop_
_entity.id
_entity.type
_entity.pdbx_description
1 polymer ?
#
loop_
_entity_poly.entity_id
_entity_poly.type
_entity_poly.pdbx_seq_one_letter_code
_entity_poly.pdbx_strand_id
1 'polypeptide(L)'
;MTTIYVRTLKRAEHTVFCVQDGQKYYYDSQFNRRIPYSSGQQVKRSILDKLSSVLNEQPAPTTFLFDVNNNKELKEGEVFATCDPAYPDQLFGGWMKAAK
;
A
#
# COMPACT_ATOMS: atom_id res chain seq x y z
N MET A 1 14.41 11.21 17.70
CA MET A 1 13.36 10.34 17.11
C MET A 1 13.85 8.90 17.13
N THR A 2 13.02 7.99 17.59
CA THR A 2 13.36 6.56 17.61
C THR A 2 12.96 5.91 16.29
N THR A 3 13.90 5.22 15.65
CA THR A 3 13.64 4.44 14.45
C THR A 3 13.59 2.97 14.80
N ILE A 4 12.57 2.27 14.34
CA ILE A 4 12.40 0.84 14.56
C ILE A 4 12.63 0.12 13.25
N TYR A 5 13.59 -0.80 13.25
CA TYR A 5 13.88 -1.67 12.11
C TYR A 5 13.32 -3.06 12.38
N VAL A 6 12.51 -3.56 11.45
CA VAL A 6 11.93 -4.89 11.54
C VAL A 6 12.36 -5.71 10.33
N ARG A 7 12.91 -6.89 10.60
CA ARG A 7 13.28 -7.84 9.57
C ARG A 7 12.69 -9.20 9.92
N THR A 8 12.00 -9.80 8.99
CA THR A 8 11.37 -11.11 9.17
C THR A 8 11.74 -12.04 8.02
N LEU A 9 11.77 -13.33 8.34
CA LEU A 9 11.98 -14.39 7.36
C LEU A 9 10.84 -15.40 7.49
N LYS A 10 10.14 -15.64 6.40
CA LYS A 10 9.04 -16.60 6.36
C LYS A 10 9.19 -17.50 5.14
N ARG A 11 9.03 -18.79 5.33
CA ARG A 11 8.95 -19.73 4.22
C ARG A 11 7.66 -19.47 3.44
N ALA A 12 7.80 -19.33 2.13
CA ALA A 12 6.68 -19.12 1.23
C ALA A 12 6.67 -20.25 0.18
N GLU A 13 5.59 -21.02 0.18
CA GLU A 13 5.36 -22.09 -0.78
C GLU A 13 3.97 -21.95 -1.36
N HIS A 14 3.84 -22.15 -2.67
CA HIS A 14 2.56 -22.06 -3.37
C HIS A 14 1.82 -20.74 -3.10
N THR A 15 2.57 -19.65 -2.99
CA THR A 15 2.06 -18.33 -2.58
C THR A 15 2.14 -17.35 -3.74
N VAL A 16 1.05 -16.61 -3.96
CA VAL A 16 1.02 -15.46 -4.86
C VAL A 16 1.20 -14.19 -4.03
N PHE A 17 2.22 -13.40 -4.32
CA PHE A 17 2.54 -12.18 -3.56
C PHE A 17 1.82 -10.94 -4.07
N CYS A 18 1.34 -10.95 -5.29
CA CYS A 18 0.63 -9.84 -5.89
C CYS A 18 -0.41 -10.39 -6.87
N VAL A 19 -1.66 -10.00 -6.70
CA VAL A 19 -2.76 -10.46 -7.55
C VAL A 19 -3.22 -9.41 -8.56
N GLN A 20 -2.93 -8.14 -8.29
CA GLN A 20 -3.24 -7.06 -9.21
C GLN A 20 -2.14 -7.00 -10.29
N ASP A 21 -2.53 -6.98 -11.56
CA ASP A 21 -1.62 -6.98 -12.70
C ASP A 21 -0.66 -8.17 -12.77
N GLY A 22 -0.99 -9.25 -12.04
CA GLY A 22 -0.18 -10.46 -11.98
C GLY A 22 0.99 -10.40 -11.01
N GLN A 23 1.73 -11.47 -10.95
CA GLN A 23 2.88 -11.60 -10.06
C GLN A 23 4.07 -10.77 -10.57
N LYS A 24 4.63 -9.93 -9.73
CA LYS A 24 5.83 -9.16 -10.03
C LYS A 24 7.09 -9.97 -9.81
N TYR A 25 8.05 -9.80 -10.71
CA TYR A 25 9.33 -10.48 -10.67
C TYR A 25 10.48 -9.50 -10.86
N TYR A 26 11.61 -9.79 -10.26
CA TYR A 26 12.88 -9.21 -10.67
C TYR A 26 13.83 -10.31 -11.17
N TYR A 27 14.76 -9.92 -12.04
CA TYR A 27 15.69 -10.87 -12.63
C TYR A 27 16.98 -10.91 -11.82
N ASP A 28 17.32 -12.11 -11.35
CA ASP A 28 18.58 -12.37 -10.67
C ASP A 28 19.60 -12.88 -11.72
N SER A 29 20.52 -12.02 -12.11
CA SER A 29 21.55 -12.34 -13.11
C SER A 29 22.58 -13.36 -12.60
N GLN A 30 22.81 -13.42 -11.30
CA GLN A 30 23.78 -14.34 -10.70
C GLN A 30 23.34 -15.81 -10.86
N PHE A 31 22.07 -16.09 -10.67
CA PHE A 31 21.51 -17.43 -10.78
C PHE A 31 20.61 -17.62 -12.00
N ASN A 32 20.54 -16.61 -12.89
CA ASN A 32 19.74 -16.64 -14.12
C ASN A 32 18.29 -17.10 -13.88
N ARG A 33 17.62 -16.45 -12.94
CA ARG A 33 16.25 -16.80 -12.56
C ARG A 33 15.40 -15.54 -12.28
N ARG A 34 14.10 -15.72 -12.40
CA ARG A 34 13.12 -14.71 -11.97
C ARG A 34 12.74 -14.97 -10.52
N ILE A 35 12.81 -13.93 -9.70
CA ILE A 35 12.44 -13.99 -8.29
C ILE A 35 11.16 -13.20 -8.09
N PRO A 36 10.08 -13.83 -7.61
CA PRO A 36 8.85 -13.11 -7.32
C PRO A 36 9.00 -12.22 -6.10
N TYR A 37 8.33 -11.09 -6.09
CA TYR A 37 8.34 -10.17 -4.95
C TYR A 37 6.99 -9.49 -4.75
N SER A 38 6.77 -8.99 -3.55
CA SER A 38 5.68 -8.10 -3.22
C SER A 38 6.19 -6.67 -3.08
N SER A 39 5.40 -5.70 -3.53
CA SER A 39 5.77 -4.30 -3.37
C SER A 39 5.77 -3.88 -1.90
N GLY A 40 6.60 -2.89 -1.56
CA GLY A 40 6.61 -2.32 -0.21
C GLY A 40 5.25 -1.74 0.20
N GLN A 41 4.54 -1.15 -0.74
CA GLN A 41 3.19 -0.62 -0.50
C GLN A 41 2.19 -1.72 -0.13
N GLN A 42 2.24 -2.86 -0.78
CA GLN A 42 1.37 -4.00 -0.47
C GLN A 42 1.68 -4.58 0.91
N VAL A 43 2.96 -4.72 1.26
CA VAL A 43 3.39 -5.17 2.59
C VAL A 43 2.96 -4.18 3.66
N LYS A 44 3.18 -2.88 3.44
CA LYS A 44 2.73 -1.81 4.31
C LYS A 44 1.21 -1.87 4.54
N ARG A 45 0.43 -2.04 3.49
CA ARG A 45 -1.03 -2.16 3.60
C ARG A 45 -1.44 -3.32 4.47
N SER A 46 -0.83 -4.48 4.29
CA SER A 46 -1.12 -5.67 5.10
C SER A 46 -0.79 -5.45 6.59
N ILE A 47 0.32 -4.78 6.88
CA ILE A 47 0.72 -4.45 8.25
C ILE A 47 -0.30 -3.48 8.88
N LEU A 48 -0.68 -2.44 8.18
CA LEU A 48 -1.62 -1.43 8.68
C LEU A 48 -3.03 -2.01 8.87
N ASP A 49 -3.49 -2.87 7.99
CA ASP A 49 -4.78 -3.54 8.13
C ASP A 49 -4.79 -4.45 9.37
N LYS A 50 -3.72 -5.19 9.60
CA LYS A 50 -3.58 -6.03 10.79
C LYS A 50 -3.52 -5.20 12.07
N LEU A 51 -2.77 -4.12 12.06
CA LEU A 51 -2.65 -3.20 13.19
C LEU A 51 -4.01 -2.59 13.54
N SER A 52 -4.75 -2.10 12.57
CA SER A 52 -6.11 -1.55 12.76
C SER A 52 -7.05 -2.59 13.34
N SER A 53 -6.97 -3.84 12.88
CA SER A 53 -7.76 -4.95 13.41
C SER A 53 -7.43 -5.25 14.86
N VAL A 54 -6.15 -5.31 15.23
CA VAL A 54 -5.70 -5.58 16.61
C VAL A 54 -6.10 -4.47 17.56
N LEU A 55 -6.01 -3.21 17.12
CA LEU A 55 -6.39 -2.05 17.92
C LEU A 55 -7.90 -1.78 17.90
N ASN A 56 -8.67 -2.52 17.11
CA ASN A 56 -10.11 -2.32 16.91
C ASN A 56 -10.45 -0.90 16.45
N GLU A 57 -9.63 -0.34 15.56
CA GLU A 57 -9.80 1.00 14.98
C GLU A 57 -10.14 0.90 13.51
N GLN A 58 -10.86 1.88 13.00
CA GLN A 58 -11.17 1.97 11.58
C GLN A 58 -10.02 2.60 10.81
N PRO A 59 -9.79 2.23 9.53
CA PRO A 59 -8.86 2.95 8.69
C PRO A 59 -9.35 4.38 8.42
N ALA A 60 -8.40 5.30 8.19
CA ALA A 60 -8.73 6.68 7.87
C ALA A 60 -9.54 6.78 6.57
N PRO A 61 -10.54 7.66 6.53
CA PRO A 61 -11.29 7.88 5.30
C PRO A 61 -10.40 8.46 4.20
N THR A 62 -10.60 7.96 2.99
CA THR A 62 -9.93 8.44 1.80
C THR A 62 -10.91 9.19 0.93
N THR A 63 -10.56 10.40 0.54
CA THR A 63 -11.39 11.24 -0.30
C THR A 63 -10.86 11.21 -1.74
N PHE A 64 -11.79 10.97 -2.67
CA PHE A 64 -11.53 11.02 -4.11
C PHE A 64 -12.27 12.20 -4.70
N LEU A 65 -11.55 13.12 -5.34
CA LEU A 65 -12.11 14.23 -6.08
C LEU A 65 -11.95 13.96 -7.57
N PHE A 66 -13.06 13.89 -8.27
CA PHE A 66 -13.08 13.64 -9.71
C PHE A 66 -13.62 14.85 -10.45
N ASP A 67 -12.95 15.23 -11.52
CA ASP A 67 -13.47 16.18 -12.47
C ASP A 67 -14.14 15.45 -13.64
N VAL A 68 -15.16 16.08 -14.19
CA VAL A 68 -15.85 15.60 -15.39
C VAL A 68 -15.62 16.59 -16.51
N ASN A 69 -15.17 16.11 -17.67
CA ASN A 69 -15.01 16.96 -18.83
C ASN A 69 -16.36 17.27 -19.50
N ASN A 70 -16.34 18.10 -20.54
CA ASN A 70 -17.56 18.48 -21.26
C ASN A 70 -18.26 17.30 -21.94
N ASN A 71 -17.56 16.20 -22.17
CA ASN A 71 -18.10 14.97 -22.74
C ASN A 71 -18.61 13.99 -21.68
N LYS A 72 -18.69 14.41 -20.40
CA LYS A 72 -19.05 13.59 -19.24
C LYS A 72 -18.12 12.39 -18.99
N GLU A 73 -16.90 12.47 -19.46
CA GLU A 73 -15.87 11.49 -19.15
C GLU A 73 -15.15 11.90 -17.86
N LEU A 74 -14.83 10.91 -17.02
CA LEU A 74 -14.07 11.15 -15.80
C LEU A 74 -12.64 11.53 -16.16
N LYS A 75 -12.20 12.69 -15.69
CA LYS A 75 -10.79 13.05 -15.68
C LYS A 75 -10.10 12.45 -14.45
N GLU A 76 -8.78 12.34 -14.54
CA GLU A 76 -7.97 12.01 -13.37
C GLU A 76 -8.26 12.98 -12.23
N GLY A 77 -8.55 12.41 -11.07
CA GLY A 77 -8.89 13.18 -9.89
C GLY A 77 -7.75 13.26 -8.89
N GLU A 78 -8.01 13.93 -7.80
CA GLU A 78 -7.14 13.96 -6.64
C GLU A 78 -7.55 12.89 -5.65
N VAL A 79 -6.56 12.23 -5.04
CA VAL A 79 -6.76 11.31 -3.93
C VAL A 79 -6.02 11.84 -2.72
N PHE A 80 -6.71 12.01 -1.62
CA PHE A 80 -6.04 12.37 -0.38
C PHE A 80 -6.69 11.69 0.82
N ALA A 81 -5.87 11.43 1.83
CA ALA A 81 -6.28 10.93 3.12
C ALA A 81 -6.15 12.04 4.17
N THR A 82 -7.01 12.00 5.16
CA THR A 82 -6.97 12.94 6.26
C THR A 82 -5.70 12.73 7.09
N CYS A 83 -4.99 13.82 7.39
CA CYS A 83 -3.88 13.78 8.32
C CYS A 83 -4.43 13.81 9.76
N ASP A 84 -4.78 12.65 10.28
CA ASP A 84 -5.35 12.52 11.62
C ASP A 84 -4.65 11.38 12.38
N PRO A 85 -3.85 11.69 13.41
CA PRO A 85 -3.12 10.68 14.18
C PRO A 85 -4.03 9.78 15.04
N ALA A 86 -5.32 10.08 15.15
CA ALA A 86 -6.29 9.18 15.79
C ALA A 86 -6.47 7.87 15.02
N TYR A 87 -6.17 7.86 13.73
CA TYR A 87 -6.21 6.66 12.90
C TYR A 87 -4.84 5.98 12.88
N PRO A 88 -4.73 4.70 13.26
CA PRO A 88 -3.43 4.00 13.31
C PRO A 88 -2.70 3.97 11.97
N ASP A 89 -3.41 3.83 10.86
CA ASP A 89 -2.81 3.84 9.53
C ASP A 89 -2.19 5.19 9.17
N GLN A 90 -2.76 6.30 9.64
CA GLN A 90 -2.20 7.63 9.47
C GLN A 90 -1.00 7.87 10.40
N LEU A 91 -1.10 7.42 11.65
CA LEU A 91 -0.06 7.61 12.64
C LEU A 91 1.23 6.85 12.28
N PHE A 92 1.10 5.59 11.88
CA PHE A 92 2.25 4.73 11.58
C PHE A 92 2.64 4.72 10.10
N GLY A 93 1.67 4.86 9.22
CA GLY A 93 1.88 4.80 7.78
C GLY A 93 2.04 6.13 7.08
N GLY A 94 1.72 7.23 7.76
CA GLY A 94 1.65 8.55 7.15
C GLY A 94 0.39 8.75 6.31
N TRP A 95 0.29 9.91 5.71
CA TRP A 95 -0.84 10.28 4.86
C TRP A 95 -0.37 10.60 3.45
N MET A 96 -1.30 10.58 2.52
CA MET A 96 -1.01 10.86 1.12
C MET A 96 -1.97 11.93 0.60
N LYS A 97 -1.40 12.89 -0.11
CA LYS A 97 -2.14 13.76 -1.02
C LYS A 97 -1.55 13.60 -2.40
N ALA A 98 -2.30 13.01 -3.30
CA ALA A 98 -1.91 12.86 -4.69
C ALA A 98 -2.68 13.88 -5.51
N ALA A 99 -1.96 14.82 -6.10
CA ALA A 99 -2.47 15.77 -7.08
C ALA A 99 -1.84 15.48 -8.45
N LYS A 100 -2.52 15.90 -9.50
CA LYS A 100 -1.98 15.87 -10.86
C LYS A 100 -0.73 16.73 -10.99
#